data_e141b67a2c620ee6d1339771efae82cd
#
_entry.id   e141b67a2c620ee6d1339771efae82cd
#
_cell.length_a   1.000
_cell.length_b   1.000
_cell.length_c   1.000
_cell.angle_alpha   90.00
_cell.angle_beta   90.00
_cell.angle_gamma   90.00
#
_symmetry.space_group_name_H-M   'P 1'
#
loop_
_entity.id
_entity.type
_entity.pdbx_description
1 polymer ?
#
loop_
_entity_poly.entity_id
_entity_poly.type
_entity_poly.pdbx_seq_one_letter_code
_entity_poly.pdbx_strand_id
1 'polypeptide(L)'
;VKFATKALHAGQKPDRETRARAVPIYQTTSYVFESTEHAAALFNLEGGGYIYTRIDNPTTEVLENRIAALEGGIGALAVASGQAAITFALLNLASAGDEIVASSNLYGGTYTLLANTFKSFGINVKFTETVEVESFEKLITPKTRALYVETIGNPGLTIPDFEALSELAQSYKIPLVVDNTFATPYLFRPLEHGANIVIHSLTKFIGGHGVAIGGIIVDGGNFDWEAGGFTQFTTPDPAYHGMIYTEKFGAAAYIARARTQFLRDIGASLSPFNAFLILLGVETLELRMKKHSENALKIAEYLKGHPKVTFVNYPGLSDHPHYNRAQKYFKNGFGAMLTFGVKGGREAGKKVIEGVKIFSHLANVGDAKSLIIHPASTTHSQLNSEELLKAGVTEDLIRLSIGIEDVDDFNPGFR
;
A
#
# COMPACT_ATOMS: atom_id res chain seq x y z
N VAL A 1 -18.59 0.59 -15.15
CA VAL A 1 -18.78 -0.60 -14.28
C VAL A 1 -18.42 -0.18 -12.87
N LYS A 2 -19.32 -0.47 -11.87
CA LYS A 2 -19.12 -0.11 -10.46
C LYS A 2 -18.09 -1.01 -9.77
N PHE A 3 -17.63 -0.58 -8.58
CA PHE A 3 -16.54 -1.21 -7.83
C PHE A 3 -16.77 -2.71 -7.58
N ALA A 4 -17.91 -3.11 -6.98
CA ALA A 4 -18.21 -4.51 -6.69
C ALA A 4 -18.12 -5.41 -7.92
N THR A 5 -18.64 -4.95 -9.07
CA THR A 5 -18.55 -5.72 -10.32
C THR A 5 -17.12 -5.81 -10.84
N LYS A 6 -16.32 -4.73 -10.71
CA LYS A 6 -14.89 -4.77 -11.05
C LYS A 6 -14.13 -5.74 -10.15
N ALA A 7 -14.39 -5.74 -8.85
CA ALA A 7 -13.76 -6.63 -7.87
C ALA A 7 -13.97 -8.12 -8.21
N LEU A 8 -15.12 -8.46 -8.81
CA LEU A 8 -15.47 -9.83 -9.19
C LEU A 8 -14.97 -10.22 -10.59
N HIS A 9 -14.91 -9.29 -11.54
CA HIS A 9 -14.79 -9.64 -12.96
C HIS A 9 -13.58 -9.04 -13.69
N ALA A 10 -13.01 -7.93 -13.20
CA ALA A 10 -11.93 -7.28 -13.91
C ALA A 10 -10.69 -8.20 -14.02
N GLY A 11 -10.02 -8.16 -15.16
CA GLY A 11 -8.81 -8.93 -15.43
C GLY A 11 -9.02 -10.42 -15.63
N GLN A 12 -10.25 -10.94 -15.55
CA GLN A 12 -10.52 -12.37 -15.69
C GLN A 12 -11.43 -12.67 -16.88
N LYS A 13 -11.05 -13.70 -17.63
CA LYS A 13 -11.92 -14.39 -18.61
C LYS A 13 -11.98 -15.86 -18.22
N PRO A 14 -13.06 -16.61 -18.57
CA PRO A 14 -13.08 -18.06 -18.41
C PRO A 14 -11.85 -18.68 -19.08
N ASP A 15 -11.24 -19.67 -18.43
CA ASP A 15 -10.08 -20.37 -18.99
C ASP A 15 -10.38 -20.89 -20.40
N ARG A 16 -9.45 -20.73 -21.31
CA ARG A 16 -9.67 -21.05 -22.73
C ARG A 16 -9.83 -22.54 -22.99
N GLU A 17 -9.07 -23.37 -22.31
CA GLU A 17 -9.03 -24.82 -22.49
C GLU A 17 -10.18 -25.52 -21.76
N THR A 18 -10.33 -25.22 -20.46
CA THR A 18 -11.24 -25.94 -19.56
C THR A 18 -12.57 -25.24 -19.35
N ARG A 19 -12.69 -23.96 -19.72
CA ARG A 19 -13.82 -23.09 -19.42
C ARG A 19 -14.05 -22.89 -17.90
N ALA A 20 -13.02 -23.14 -17.08
CA ALA A 20 -13.10 -22.94 -15.63
C ALA A 20 -13.56 -21.51 -15.29
N ARG A 21 -14.53 -21.43 -14.37
CA ARG A 21 -15.10 -20.15 -13.94
C ARG A 21 -14.22 -19.47 -12.91
N ALA A 22 -13.65 -20.22 -11.97
CA ALA A 22 -12.65 -19.70 -11.03
C ALA A 22 -11.33 -19.46 -11.74
N VAL A 23 -10.51 -18.56 -11.20
CA VAL A 23 -9.14 -18.33 -11.71
C VAL A 23 -8.32 -19.59 -11.48
N PRO A 24 -7.78 -20.26 -12.52
CA PRO A 24 -6.90 -21.40 -12.33
C PRO A 24 -5.59 -21.01 -11.64
N ILE A 25 -5.03 -21.91 -10.83
CA ILE A 25 -3.73 -21.73 -10.21
C ILE A 25 -2.66 -22.36 -11.11
N TYR A 26 -1.92 -21.53 -11.83
CA TYR A 26 -0.81 -21.98 -12.67
C TYR A 26 0.47 -22.12 -11.84
N GLN A 27 0.54 -23.22 -11.08
CA GLN A 27 1.68 -23.54 -10.21
C GLN A 27 2.81 -24.20 -11.02
N THR A 28 3.49 -23.40 -11.85
CA THR A 28 4.61 -23.82 -12.68
C THR A 28 5.74 -22.80 -12.63
N THR A 29 6.96 -23.24 -12.92
CA THR A 29 8.12 -22.34 -13.02
C THR A 29 8.25 -21.72 -14.40
N SER A 30 7.95 -22.47 -15.46
CA SER A 30 8.28 -22.13 -16.85
C SER A 30 7.19 -22.61 -17.81
N TYR A 31 7.24 -22.08 -19.03
CA TYR A 31 6.28 -22.35 -20.09
C TYR A 31 7.00 -22.80 -21.35
N VAL A 32 6.38 -23.73 -22.10
CA VAL A 32 6.93 -24.28 -23.33
C VAL A 32 6.74 -23.28 -24.47
N PHE A 33 7.78 -23.03 -25.24
CA PHE A 33 7.71 -22.20 -26.44
C PHE A 33 7.20 -22.99 -27.62
N GLU A 34 6.52 -22.33 -28.57
CA GLU A 34 6.03 -22.93 -29.79
C GLU A 34 7.18 -23.16 -30.80
N SER A 35 8.16 -22.24 -30.83
CA SER A 35 9.36 -22.31 -31.68
C SER A 35 10.51 -21.48 -31.10
N THR A 36 11.69 -21.56 -31.71
CA THR A 36 12.84 -20.70 -31.37
C THR A 36 12.58 -19.25 -31.67
N GLU A 37 11.85 -18.94 -32.74
CA GLU A 37 11.46 -17.60 -33.13
C GLU A 37 10.45 -17.00 -32.11
N HIS A 38 9.47 -17.82 -31.68
CA HIS A 38 8.55 -17.42 -30.60
C HIS A 38 9.31 -17.12 -29.30
N ALA A 39 10.24 -17.97 -28.92
CA ALA A 39 11.09 -17.71 -27.75
C ALA A 39 11.86 -16.39 -27.89
N ALA A 40 12.53 -16.16 -29.01
CA ALA A 40 13.27 -14.93 -29.27
C ALA A 40 12.40 -13.67 -29.19
N ALA A 41 11.20 -13.71 -29.76
CA ALA A 41 10.24 -12.60 -29.70
C ALA A 41 9.82 -12.27 -28.26
N LEU A 42 9.58 -13.29 -27.41
CA LEU A 42 9.25 -13.09 -25.99
C LEU A 42 10.39 -12.44 -25.22
N PHE A 43 11.63 -12.91 -25.42
CA PHE A 43 12.82 -12.31 -24.77
C PHE A 43 13.10 -10.87 -25.23
N ASN A 44 12.75 -10.54 -26.48
CA ASN A 44 12.84 -9.19 -27.02
C ASN A 44 11.64 -8.29 -26.62
N LEU A 45 10.72 -8.80 -25.81
CA LEU A 45 9.47 -8.11 -25.45
C LEU A 45 8.61 -7.72 -26.68
N GLU A 46 8.62 -8.56 -27.73
CA GLU A 46 7.92 -8.33 -29.01
C GLU A 46 6.64 -9.14 -29.16
N GLY A 47 6.22 -9.87 -28.14
CA GLY A 47 5.02 -10.69 -28.16
C GLY A 47 4.33 -10.78 -26.83
N GLY A 48 3.08 -11.29 -26.84
CA GLY A 48 2.36 -11.67 -25.62
C GLY A 48 2.57 -13.14 -25.32
N GLY A 49 2.86 -13.48 -24.09
CA GLY A 49 3.06 -14.87 -23.62
C GLY A 49 3.85 -14.92 -22.34
N TYR A 50 4.05 -16.13 -21.84
CA TYR A 50 4.74 -16.37 -20.57
C TYR A 50 6.06 -17.10 -20.82
N ILE A 51 7.11 -16.70 -20.09
CA ILE A 51 8.43 -17.33 -20.13
C ILE A 51 8.67 -18.09 -18.85
N TYR A 52 8.53 -17.40 -17.74
CA TYR A 52 8.91 -17.88 -16.42
C TYR A 52 8.11 -17.18 -15.32
N THR A 53 7.58 -17.92 -14.37
CA THR A 53 6.64 -17.42 -13.34
C THR A 53 7.21 -16.28 -12.48
N ARG A 54 8.54 -16.17 -12.32
CA ARG A 54 9.15 -15.04 -11.63
C ARG A 54 8.87 -13.70 -12.32
N ILE A 55 8.72 -13.69 -13.66
CA ILE A 55 8.50 -12.49 -14.45
C ILE A 55 7.01 -12.22 -14.58
N ASP A 56 6.25 -13.25 -14.96
CA ASP A 56 4.79 -13.19 -15.11
C ASP A 56 4.16 -14.60 -15.00
N ASN A 57 2.89 -14.63 -14.63
CA ASN A 57 2.13 -15.86 -14.43
C ASN A 57 0.63 -15.58 -14.64
N PRO A 58 -0.14 -16.44 -15.33
CA PRO A 58 -1.55 -16.17 -15.64
C PRO A 58 -2.43 -15.91 -14.40
N THR A 59 -2.17 -16.57 -13.27
CA THR A 59 -2.90 -16.36 -12.02
C THR A 59 -2.59 -14.96 -11.42
N THR A 60 -1.30 -14.61 -11.39
CA THR A 60 -0.82 -13.33 -10.87
C THR A 60 -1.28 -12.17 -11.76
N GLU A 61 -1.30 -12.37 -13.08
CA GLU A 61 -1.79 -11.37 -14.04
C GLU A 61 -3.26 -10.99 -13.79
N VAL A 62 -4.12 -11.94 -13.43
CA VAL A 62 -5.52 -11.64 -13.07
C VAL A 62 -5.57 -10.72 -11.86
N LEU A 63 -4.74 -10.96 -10.84
CA LEU A 63 -4.66 -10.11 -9.67
C LEU A 63 -4.17 -8.69 -10.03
N GLU A 64 -3.11 -8.60 -10.83
CA GLU A 64 -2.55 -7.32 -11.30
C GLU A 64 -3.59 -6.50 -12.06
N ASN A 65 -4.22 -7.11 -13.06
CA ASN A 65 -5.26 -6.45 -13.88
C ASN A 65 -6.48 -6.05 -13.04
N ARG A 66 -6.86 -6.85 -12.04
CA ARG A 66 -7.99 -6.56 -11.17
C ARG A 66 -7.71 -5.37 -10.27
N ILE A 67 -6.57 -5.34 -9.61
CA ILE A 67 -6.19 -4.20 -8.75
C ILE A 67 -5.97 -2.92 -9.57
N ALA A 68 -5.32 -3.01 -10.73
CA ALA A 68 -5.20 -1.87 -11.63
C ALA A 68 -6.57 -1.30 -12.01
N ALA A 69 -7.54 -2.15 -12.35
CA ALA A 69 -8.91 -1.71 -12.68
C ALA A 69 -9.66 -1.10 -11.48
N LEU A 70 -9.40 -1.57 -10.25
CA LEU A 70 -10.00 -1.04 -9.03
C LEU A 70 -9.43 0.33 -8.65
N GLU A 71 -8.13 0.53 -8.79
CA GLU A 71 -7.45 1.82 -8.57
C GLU A 71 -7.67 2.81 -9.73
N GLY A 72 -7.97 2.32 -10.93
CA GLY A 72 -8.05 3.15 -12.15
C GLY A 72 -6.70 3.36 -12.84
N GLY A 73 -5.72 2.50 -12.56
CA GLY A 73 -4.40 2.50 -13.18
C GLY A 73 -4.38 1.82 -14.54
N ILE A 74 -3.30 2.03 -15.31
CA ILE A 74 -3.09 1.42 -16.63
C ILE A 74 -2.41 0.05 -16.56
N GLY A 75 -1.76 -0.25 -15.45
CA GLY A 75 -1.09 -1.52 -15.21
C GLY A 75 -0.68 -1.67 -13.76
N ALA A 76 -0.36 -2.90 -13.36
CA ALA A 76 0.12 -3.21 -12.03
C ALA A 76 1.18 -4.31 -12.06
N LEU A 77 1.97 -4.37 -10.98
CA LEU A 77 3.01 -5.39 -10.75
C LEU A 77 2.86 -5.96 -9.35
N ALA A 78 2.48 -7.23 -9.26
CA ALA A 78 2.42 -7.95 -8.00
C ALA A 78 3.81 -8.49 -7.62
N VAL A 79 4.13 -8.36 -6.34
CA VAL A 79 5.42 -8.74 -5.76
C VAL A 79 5.23 -9.45 -4.42
N ALA A 80 6.30 -10.03 -3.87
CA ALA A 80 6.27 -10.91 -2.72
C ALA A 80 5.76 -10.27 -1.42
N SER A 81 5.82 -8.95 -1.27
CA SER A 81 5.39 -8.22 -0.08
C SER A 81 5.17 -6.74 -0.34
N GLY A 82 4.46 -6.05 0.57
CA GLY A 82 4.35 -4.58 0.53
C GLY A 82 5.71 -3.88 0.57
N GLN A 83 6.66 -4.39 1.37
CA GLN A 83 8.02 -3.84 1.42
C GLN A 83 8.77 -4.00 0.09
N ALA A 84 8.61 -5.13 -0.62
CA ALA A 84 9.15 -5.29 -1.95
C ALA A 84 8.51 -4.31 -2.95
N ALA A 85 7.20 -4.07 -2.83
CA ALA A 85 6.50 -3.09 -3.67
C ALA A 85 7.03 -1.66 -3.46
N ILE A 86 7.19 -1.22 -2.20
CA ILE A 86 7.77 0.10 -1.87
C ILE A 86 9.20 0.19 -2.41
N THR A 87 10.02 -0.84 -2.18
CA THR A 87 11.41 -0.87 -2.61
C THR A 87 11.52 -0.76 -4.13
N PHE A 88 10.78 -1.57 -4.87
CA PHE A 88 10.83 -1.54 -6.34
C PHE A 88 10.26 -0.25 -6.91
N ALA A 89 9.16 0.25 -6.33
CA ALA A 89 8.57 1.49 -6.79
C ALA A 89 9.54 2.67 -6.68
N LEU A 90 10.24 2.78 -5.57
CA LEU A 90 11.14 3.91 -5.34
C LEU A 90 12.52 3.73 -6.00
N LEU A 91 13.08 2.52 -6.06
CA LEU A 91 14.31 2.25 -6.81
C LEU A 91 14.10 2.40 -8.33
N ASN A 92 12.88 2.25 -8.81
CA ASN A 92 12.55 2.52 -10.21
C ASN A 92 12.60 4.02 -10.55
N LEU A 93 12.54 4.90 -9.54
CA LEU A 93 12.56 6.37 -9.67
C LEU A 93 13.91 6.98 -9.30
N ALA A 94 14.58 6.45 -8.28
CA ALA A 94 15.77 7.02 -7.68
C ALA A 94 16.97 6.08 -7.75
N SER A 95 18.15 6.65 -7.94
CA SER A 95 19.45 5.97 -7.97
C SER A 95 20.40 6.59 -6.94
N ALA A 96 21.61 6.05 -6.80
CA ALA A 96 22.63 6.61 -5.93
C ALA A 96 22.92 8.09 -6.25
N GLY A 97 22.85 8.94 -5.24
CA GLY A 97 22.99 10.40 -5.34
C GLY A 97 21.67 11.16 -5.41
N ASP A 98 20.55 10.48 -5.67
CA ASP A 98 19.21 11.06 -5.67
C ASP A 98 18.61 11.18 -4.26
N GLU A 99 17.51 11.91 -4.18
CA GLU A 99 16.77 12.15 -2.95
C GLU A 99 15.27 11.79 -3.11
N ILE A 100 14.65 11.40 -2.00
CA ILE A 100 13.20 11.22 -1.86
C ILE A 100 12.72 12.07 -0.69
N VAL A 101 11.59 12.74 -0.83
CA VAL A 101 10.92 13.42 0.28
C VAL A 101 9.72 12.59 0.72
N ALA A 102 9.73 12.13 1.96
CA ALA A 102 8.72 11.24 2.51
C ALA A 102 8.07 11.84 3.76
N SER A 103 6.80 11.54 3.99
CA SER A 103 6.16 11.79 5.28
C SER A 103 6.89 11.05 6.40
N SER A 104 6.96 11.64 7.59
CA SER A 104 7.44 10.94 8.79
C SER A 104 6.41 9.98 9.38
N ASN A 105 5.13 10.18 9.06
CA ASN A 105 4.01 9.39 9.57
C ASN A 105 3.77 8.15 8.70
N LEU A 106 4.69 7.19 8.79
CA LEU A 106 4.73 5.97 7.98
C LEU A 106 4.72 4.73 8.86
N TYR A 107 4.34 3.62 8.27
CA TYR A 107 4.58 2.31 8.85
C TYR A 107 6.06 2.16 9.28
N GLY A 108 6.30 1.68 10.50
CA GLY A 108 7.66 1.60 11.05
C GLY A 108 8.66 0.86 10.16
N GLY A 109 8.22 -0.22 9.49
CA GLY A 109 9.06 -0.92 8.52
C GLY A 109 9.41 -0.07 7.29
N THR A 110 8.51 0.76 6.81
CA THR A 110 8.75 1.70 5.71
C THR A 110 9.71 2.80 6.14
N TYR A 111 9.49 3.38 7.33
CA TYR A 111 10.42 4.37 7.88
C TYR A 111 11.85 3.81 7.97
N THR A 112 12.02 2.62 8.53
CA THR A 112 13.34 1.97 8.65
C THR A 112 13.96 1.65 7.29
N LEU A 113 13.17 1.16 6.33
CA LEU A 113 13.61 0.93 4.96
C LEU A 113 14.18 2.21 4.35
N LEU A 114 13.44 3.30 4.44
CA LEU A 114 13.81 4.59 3.85
C LEU A 114 14.97 5.26 4.59
N ALA A 115 14.97 5.26 5.92
CA ALA A 115 15.99 5.92 6.73
C ALA A 115 17.35 5.21 6.71
N ASN A 116 17.35 3.88 6.61
CA ASN A 116 18.57 3.08 6.77
C ASN A 116 18.95 2.33 5.48
N THR A 117 18.04 1.50 4.95
CA THR A 117 18.36 0.63 3.80
C THR A 117 18.60 1.44 2.53
N PHE A 118 17.77 2.45 2.24
CA PHE A 118 17.95 3.32 1.09
C PHE A 118 19.26 4.11 1.15
N LYS A 119 19.68 4.47 2.35
CA LYS A 119 21.01 5.09 2.54
C LYS A 119 22.15 4.19 2.09
N SER A 120 22.05 2.87 2.29
CA SER A 120 23.06 1.92 1.80
C SER A 120 23.05 1.79 0.27
N PHE A 121 21.95 2.14 -0.40
CA PHE A 121 21.88 2.25 -1.86
C PHE A 121 22.34 3.62 -2.38
N GLY A 122 22.81 4.50 -1.50
CA GLY A 122 23.25 5.84 -1.85
C GLY A 122 22.10 6.84 -2.09
N ILE A 123 20.87 6.48 -1.74
CA ILE A 123 19.70 7.35 -1.87
C ILE A 123 19.42 8.02 -0.52
N ASN A 124 19.32 9.35 -0.52
CA ASN A 124 19.01 10.11 0.67
C ASN A 124 17.50 10.33 0.81
N VAL A 125 16.90 9.96 1.94
CA VAL A 125 15.49 10.22 2.21
C VAL A 125 15.35 11.29 3.28
N LYS A 126 14.60 12.34 2.95
CA LYS A 126 14.28 13.44 3.85
C LYS A 126 12.85 13.28 4.34
N PHE A 127 12.66 13.29 5.66
CA PHE A 127 11.35 13.14 6.27
C PHE A 127 10.78 14.49 6.67
N THR A 128 9.50 14.71 6.36
CA THR A 128 8.78 15.91 6.75
C THR A 128 8.43 15.87 8.24
N GLU A 129 8.27 17.04 8.86
CA GLU A 129 7.81 17.13 10.26
C GLU A 129 6.29 16.89 10.38
N THR A 130 5.54 17.30 9.36
CA THR A 130 4.08 17.18 9.30
C THR A 130 3.63 16.66 7.94
N VAL A 131 2.34 16.35 7.78
CA VAL A 131 1.75 15.96 6.47
C VAL A 131 1.28 17.17 5.65
N GLU A 132 1.59 18.40 6.10
CA GLU A 132 1.24 19.63 5.39
C GLU A 132 2.18 19.86 4.21
N VAL A 133 1.64 20.42 3.13
CA VAL A 133 2.36 20.59 1.85
C VAL A 133 3.64 21.41 1.99
N GLU A 134 3.62 22.43 2.83
CA GLU A 134 4.77 23.31 3.07
C GLU A 134 5.96 22.56 3.71
N SER A 135 5.69 21.50 4.47
CA SER A 135 6.74 20.66 5.04
C SER A 135 7.47 19.83 3.97
N PHE A 136 6.77 19.43 2.91
CA PHE A 136 7.37 18.75 1.75
C PHE A 136 8.16 19.76 0.91
N GLU A 137 7.57 20.90 0.57
CA GLU A 137 8.19 21.91 -0.29
C GLU A 137 9.57 22.35 0.20
N LYS A 138 9.70 22.60 1.52
CA LYS A 138 10.98 22.99 2.15
C LYS A 138 12.12 21.98 1.96
N LEU A 139 11.80 20.71 1.69
CA LEU A 139 12.78 19.61 1.58
C LEU A 139 13.14 19.28 0.14
N ILE A 140 12.36 19.75 -0.84
CA ILE A 140 12.60 19.48 -2.25
C ILE A 140 13.87 20.17 -2.72
N THR A 141 14.69 19.43 -3.47
CA THR A 141 15.90 19.93 -4.13
C THR A 141 15.93 19.44 -5.58
N PRO A 142 16.87 19.90 -6.41
CA PRO A 142 17.04 19.38 -7.77
C PRO A 142 17.37 17.87 -7.84
N LYS A 143 17.74 17.24 -6.71
CA LYS A 143 17.98 15.79 -6.61
C LYS A 143 16.74 14.99 -6.22
N THR A 144 15.65 15.64 -5.84
CA THR A 144 14.42 14.97 -5.42
C THR A 144 13.76 14.27 -6.61
N ARG A 145 13.47 12.97 -6.47
CA ARG A 145 12.89 12.12 -7.51
C ARG A 145 11.46 11.68 -7.22
N ALA A 146 10.98 11.81 -6.00
CA ALA A 146 9.60 11.47 -5.65
C ALA A 146 9.17 12.14 -4.35
N LEU A 147 7.86 12.37 -4.21
CA LEU A 147 7.19 12.53 -2.93
C LEU A 147 6.54 11.21 -2.54
N TYR A 148 6.66 10.81 -1.27
CA TYR A 148 6.10 9.57 -0.75
C TYR A 148 5.24 9.80 0.50
N VAL A 149 3.99 9.31 0.47
CA VAL A 149 3.04 9.41 1.60
C VAL A 149 2.22 8.12 1.75
N GLU A 150 1.67 7.90 2.95
CA GLU A 150 0.59 6.94 3.18
C GLU A 150 -0.76 7.66 3.17
N THR A 151 -1.80 7.00 2.67
CA THR A 151 -3.16 7.56 2.63
C THR A 151 -3.68 7.87 4.02
N ILE A 152 -3.44 6.96 4.95
CA ILE A 152 -3.70 7.10 6.38
C ILE A 152 -2.41 6.70 7.09
N GLY A 153 -1.75 7.66 7.71
CA GLY A 153 -0.45 7.45 8.35
C GLY A 153 -0.52 6.50 9.55
N ASN A 154 0.56 5.77 9.80
CA ASN A 154 0.62 4.78 10.86
C ASN A 154 1.78 5.10 11.85
N PRO A 155 1.53 5.30 13.15
CA PRO A 155 0.27 5.07 13.86
C PRO A 155 -0.61 6.32 14.04
N GLY A 156 -0.16 7.49 13.62
CA GLY A 156 -0.79 8.78 13.89
C GLY A 156 -2.13 9.02 13.20
N LEU A 157 -2.52 8.18 12.23
CA LEU A 157 -3.75 8.26 11.43
C LEU A 157 -3.94 9.62 10.74
N THR A 158 -2.84 10.29 10.42
CA THR A 158 -2.83 11.56 9.68
C THR A 158 -3.26 11.36 8.24
N ILE A 159 -3.89 12.37 7.65
CA ILE A 159 -4.36 12.34 6.26
C ILE A 159 -3.76 13.54 5.53
N PRO A 160 -2.89 13.31 4.53
CA PRO A 160 -2.34 14.37 3.69
C PRO A 160 -3.42 15.09 2.84
N ASP A 161 -3.14 16.29 2.37
CA ASP A 161 -3.91 16.89 1.27
C ASP A 161 -3.33 16.42 -0.07
N PHE A 162 -3.97 15.40 -0.66
CA PHE A 162 -3.46 14.73 -1.86
C PHE A 162 -3.44 15.63 -3.08
N GLU A 163 -4.44 16.50 -3.23
CA GLU A 163 -4.51 17.44 -4.35
C GLU A 163 -3.41 18.50 -4.25
N ALA A 164 -3.21 19.08 -3.07
CA ALA A 164 -2.12 20.02 -2.84
C ALA A 164 -0.73 19.38 -3.02
N LEU A 165 -0.53 18.15 -2.56
CA LEU A 165 0.72 17.41 -2.80
C LEU A 165 0.92 17.06 -4.28
N SER A 166 -0.15 16.74 -5.01
CA SER A 166 -0.09 16.52 -6.45
C SER A 166 0.31 17.78 -7.20
N GLU A 167 -0.30 18.93 -6.87
CA GLU A 167 0.06 20.22 -7.46
C GLU A 167 1.53 20.59 -7.18
N LEU A 168 1.98 20.38 -5.94
CA LEU A 168 3.39 20.56 -5.57
C LEU A 168 4.30 19.64 -6.40
N ALA A 169 4.01 18.34 -6.47
CA ALA A 169 4.80 17.36 -7.21
C ALA A 169 4.89 17.72 -8.70
N GLN A 170 3.77 18.13 -9.32
CA GLN A 170 3.71 18.58 -10.70
C GLN A 170 4.56 19.84 -10.95
N SER A 171 4.54 20.81 -10.03
CA SER A 171 5.33 22.05 -10.15
C SER A 171 6.84 21.78 -10.18
N TYR A 172 7.29 20.73 -9.48
CA TYR A 172 8.68 20.28 -9.47
C TYR A 172 8.98 19.15 -10.47
N LYS A 173 7.97 18.71 -11.26
CA LYS A 173 8.09 17.63 -12.24
C LYS A 173 8.61 16.32 -11.64
N ILE A 174 8.12 15.96 -10.48
CA ILE A 174 8.41 14.71 -9.76
C ILE A 174 7.11 13.94 -9.48
N PRO A 175 7.12 12.60 -9.47
CA PRO A 175 5.91 11.83 -9.20
C PRO A 175 5.53 11.84 -7.72
N LEU A 176 4.21 11.81 -7.48
CA LEU A 176 3.62 11.51 -6.18
C LEU A 176 3.34 10.02 -6.06
N VAL A 177 3.97 9.37 -5.08
CA VAL A 177 3.82 7.95 -4.74
C VAL A 177 2.99 7.83 -3.46
N VAL A 178 1.90 7.09 -3.50
CA VAL A 178 0.97 6.93 -2.38
C VAL A 178 0.83 5.47 -1.99
N ASP A 179 1.15 5.12 -0.76
CA ASP A 179 0.80 3.83 -0.17
C ASP A 179 -0.65 3.88 0.32
N ASN A 180 -1.52 3.13 -0.37
CA ASN A 180 -2.97 3.12 -0.14
C ASN A 180 -3.43 1.87 0.64
N THR A 181 -2.54 1.25 1.39
CA THR A 181 -2.79 -0.01 2.10
C THR A 181 -3.96 0.08 3.08
N PHE A 182 -4.09 1.17 3.84
CA PHE A 182 -5.14 1.29 4.88
C PHE A 182 -6.50 1.69 4.33
N ALA A 183 -6.54 2.53 3.29
CA ALA A 183 -7.80 2.94 2.68
C ALA A 183 -8.32 1.92 1.66
N THR A 184 -7.45 1.22 0.96
CA THR A 184 -7.79 0.38 -0.19
C THR A 184 -8.45 1.16 -1.33
N PRO A 185 -8.56 0.63 -2.55
CA PRO A 185 -9.24 1.33 -3.63
C PRO A 185 -10.76 1.50 -3.41
N TYR A 186 -11.31 0.89 -2.36
CA TYR A 186 -12.71 1.06 -2.01
C TYR A 186 -13.01 2.38 -1.27
N LEU A 187 -12.18 2.76 -0.31
CA LEU A 187 -12.38 4.02 0.42
C LEU A 187 -11.80 5.22 -0.32
N PHE A 188 -10.65 5.03 -1.00
CA PHE A 188 -9.94 6.10 -1.68
C PHE A 188 -9.13 5.57 -2.87
N ARG A 189 -9.11 6.32 -3.96
CA ARG A 189 -8.30 6.05 -5.15
C ARG A 189 -7.35 7.21 -5.40
N PRO A 190 -6.10 7.13 -4.97
CA PRO A 190 -5.14 8.23 -5.07
C PRO A 190 -4.92 8.74 -6.50
N LEU A 191 -5.02 7.88 -7.51
CA LEU A 191 -4.87 8.26 -8.92
C LEU A 191 -5.92 9.29 -9.37
N GLU A 192 -7.13 9.26 -8.80
CA GLU A 192 -8.18 10.25 -9.09
C GLU A 192 -7.89 11.63 -8.46
N HIS A 193 -6.90 11.70 -7.56
CA HIS A 193 -6.47 12.91 -6.87
C HIS A 193 -5.02 13.29 -7.21
N GLY A 194 -4.54 12.83 -8.37
CA GLY A 194 -3.29 13.26 -8.97
C GLY A 194 -2.04 12.50 -8.53
N ALA A 195 -2.16 11.42 -7.75
CA ALA A 195 -1.04 10.49 -7.57
C ALA A 195 -0.63 9.87 -8.90
N ASN A 196 0.63 9.50 -9.03
CA ASN A 196 1.17 8.86 -10.23
C ASN A 196 1.36 7.36 -10.03
N ILE A 197 1.73 6.96 -8.82
CA ILE A 197 2.02 5.58 -8.46
C ILE A 197 1.32 5.26 -7.15
N VAL A 198 0.63 4.13 -7.10
CA VAL A 198 -0.04 3.63 -5.90
C VAL A 198 0.57 2.30 -5.49
N ILE A 199 0.75 2.13 -4.19
CA ILE A 199 1.30 0.91 -3.60
C ILE A 199 0.28 0.32 -2.63
N HIS A 200 0.24 -1.01 -2.55
CA HIS A 200 -0.47 -1.72 -1.49
C HIS A 200 0.35 -2.87 -0.94
N SER A 201 0.29 -3.04 0.37
CA SER A 201 0.49 -4.35 0.97
C SER A 201 -0.80 -5.16 0.79
N LEU A 202 -0.79 -6.10 -0.15
CA LEU A 202 -1.91 -7.02 -0.38
C LEU A 202 -2.18 -7.94 0.82
N THR A 203 -1.21 -8.06 1.71
CA THR A 203 -1.24 -8.80 2.98
C THR A 203 -2.36 -8.33 3.90
N LYS A 204 -2.74 -7.04 3.80
CA LYS A 204 -3.63 -6.34 4.73
C LYS A 204 -5.09 -6.43 4.27
N PHE A 205 -5.82 -5.35 4.27
CA PHE A 205 -7.26 -5.31 3.95
C PHE A 205 -7.63 -5.91 2.59
N ILE A 206 -6.76 -5.83 1.58
CA ILE A 206 -7.06 -6.39 0.26
C ILE A 206 -7.17 -7.92 0.34
N GLY A 207 -6.17 -8.60 0.91
CA GLY A 207 -6.27 -10.04 1.18
C GLY A 207 -7.23 -10.37 2.30
N GLY A 208 -7.20 -9.61 3.39
CA GLY A 208 -8.22 -9.49 4.43
C GLY A 208 -8.41 -10.68 5.38
N HIS A 209 -7.61 -11.74 5.27
CA HIS A 209 -7.81 -12.97 6.04
C HIS A 209 -6.54 -13.45 6.79
N GLY A 210 -5.44 -12.70 6.69
CA GLY A 210 -4.19 -13.03 7.36
C GLY A 210 -3.51 -14.31 6.86
N VAL A 211 -3.80 -14.76 5.63
CA VAL A 211 -3.36 -16.06 5.10
C VAL A 211 -2.26 -15.98 4.05
N ALA A 212 -2.03 -14.81 3.44
CA ALA A 212 -1.03 -14.64 2.39
C ALA A 212 -0.31 -13.29 2.50
N ILE A 213 0.98 -13.30 2.22
CA ILE A 213 1.79 -12.09 2.08
C ILE A 213 1.90 -11.73 0.61
N GLY A 214 1.75 -10.45 0.28
CA GLY A 214 1.93 -9.93 -1.06
C GLY A 214 2.01 -8.40 -1.06
N GLY A 215 2.49 -7.84 -2.16
CA GLY A 215 2.51 -6.42 -2.45
C GLY A 215 2.14 -6.15 -3.90
N ILE A 216 1.77 -4.92 -4.21
CA ILE A 216 1.48 -4.52 -5.58
C ILE A 216 1.82 -3.05 -5.79
N ILE A 217 2.31 -2.74 -6.99
CA ILE A 217 2.54 -1.40 -7.50
C ILE A 217 1.51 -1.18 -8.60
N VAL A 218 0.82 -0.06 -8.59
CA VAL A 218 -0.12 0.36 -9.64
C VAL A 218 0.41 1.63 -10.30
N ASP A 219 0.51 1.60 -11.61
CA ASP A 219 0.94 2.74 -12.44
C ASP A 219 -0.28 3.50 -12.95
N GLY A 220 -0.34 4.80 -12.68
CA GLY A 220 -1.38 5.68 -13.19
C GLY A 220 -1.25 5.99 -14.67
N GLY A 221 -0.05 5.85 -15.25
CA GLY A 221 0.24 6.20 -16.64
C GLY A 221 0.09 7.69 -16.95
N ASN A 222 0.10 8.53 -15.92
CA ASN A 222 -0.24 9.96 -15.99
C ASN A 222 0.96 10.88 -15.71
N PHE A 223 2.20 10.35 -15.71
CA PHE A 223 3.40 11.12 -15.50
C PHE A 223 4.24 11.27 -16.77
N ASP A 224 4.72 12.49 -17.04
CA ASP A 224 5.62 12.79 -18.16
C ASP A 224 7.09 12.55 -17.75
N TRP A 225 7.60 11.36 -18.09
CA TRP A 225 8.95 10.91 -17.74
C TRP A 225 10.04 11.75 -18.42
N GLU A 226 9.77 12.28 -19.63
CA GLU A 226 10.71 13.13 -20.36
C GLU A 226 10.82 14.51 -19.71
N ALA A 227 9.67 15.16 -19.46
CA ALA A 227 9.63 16.46 -18.80
C ALA A 227 10.20 16.43 -17.37
N GLY A 228 10.07 15.27 -16.67
CA GLY A 228 10.66 15.04 -15.36
C GLY A 228 12.17 14.70 -15.37
N GLY A 229 12.76 14.49 -16.54
CA GLY A 229 14.19 14.16 -16.68
C GLY A 229 14.56 12.77 -16.12
N PHE A 230 13.64 11.80 -16.24
CA PHE A 230 13.86 10.41 -15.82
C PHE A 230 14.51 9.61 -16.94
N THR A 231 15.83 9.76 -17.09
CA THR A 231 16.60 9.19 -18.20
C THR A 231 16.50 7.67 -18.30
N GLN A 232 16.29 6.96 -17.18
CA GLN A 232 16.11 5.51 -17.16
C GLN A 232 14.88 5.01 -17.94
N PHE A 233 13.95 5.90 -18.29
CA PHE A 233 12.80 5.57 -19.13
C PHE A 233 12.91 6.12 -20.55
N THR A 234 13.72 7.17 -20.73
CA THR A 234 13.75 7.99 -21.96
C THR A 234 15.03 7.86 -22.76
N THR A 235 16.01 7.07 -22.28
CA THR A 235 17.27 6.80 -22.99
C THR A 235 17.44 5.31 -23.26
N PRO A 236 18.29 4.92 -24.25
CA PRO A 236 18.53 3.53 -24.60
C PRO A 236 18.99 2.68 -23.40
N ASP A 237 18.30 1.58 -23.13
CA ASP A 237 18.67 0.61 -22.10
C ASP A 237 19.63 -0.43 -22.67
N PRO A 238 20.87 -0.53 -22.17
CA PRO A 238 21.85 -1.51 -22.64
C PRO A 238 21.46 -2.97 -22.35
N ALA A 239 20.61 -3.22 -21.34
CA ALA A 239 20.14 -4.56 -21.01
C ALA A 239 19.13 -5.11 -22.02
N TYR A 240 18.52 -4.24 -22.84
CA TYR A 240 17.53 -4.59 -23.87
C TYR A 240 17.92 -4.03 -25.25
N HIS A 241 19.18 -4.20 -25.65
CA HIS A 241 19.69 -3.82 -26.97
C HIS A 241 19.43 -2.36 -27.38
N GLY A 242 19.40 -1.45 -26.41
CA GLY A 242 19.13 -0.03 -26.66
C GLY A 242 17.66 0.35 -26.74
N MET A 243 16.76 -0.49 -26.25
CA MET A 243 15.34 -0.16 -26.16
C MET A 243 15.10 1.07 -25.26
N ILE A 244 14.20 1.95 -25.68
CA ILE A 244 13.73 3.09 -24.87
C ILE A 244 12.32 2.75 -24.36
N TYR A 245 12.13 2.75 -23.03
CA TYR A 245 10.87 2.32 -22.40
C TYR A 245 9.68 3.19 -22.80
N THR A 246 9.86 4.52 -22.86
CA THR A 246 8.79 5.46 -23.26
C THR A 246 8.38 5.28 -24.72
N GLU A 247 9.29 4.95 -25.62
CA GLU A 247 8.97 4.67 -27.03
C GLU A 247 8.24 3.34 -27.19
N LYS A 248 8.68 2.30 -26.47
CA LYS A 248 8.12 0.95 -26.62
C LYS A 248 6.80 0.77 -25.89
N PHE A 249 6.67 1.30 -24.68
CA PHE A 249 5.53 1.06 -23.79
C PHE A 249 4.66 2.31 -23.56
N GLY A 250 5.08 3.47 -24.05
CA GLY A 250 4.34 4.72 -23.87
C GLY A 250 4.08 5.02 -22.39
N ALA A 251 2.82 5.23 -22.07
CA ALA A 251 2.40 5.52 -20.68
C ALA A 251 2.74 4.42 -19.68
N ALA A 252 2.88 3.16 -20.11
CA ALA A 252 3.22 2.03 -19.25
C ALA A 252 4.74 1.82 -19.04
N ALA A 253 5.59 2.77 -19.45
CA ALA A 253 7.05 2.69 -19.36
C ALA A 253 7.53 2.37 -17.92
N TYR A 254 6.90 2.98 -16.92
CA TYR A 254 7.26 2.79 -15.51
C TYR A 254 7.01 1.36 -15.04
N ILE A 255 5.80 0.83 -15.24
CA ILE A 255 5.46 -0.51 -14.77
C ILE A 255 6.17 -1.60 -15.59
N ALA A 256 6.40 -1.35 -16.89
CA ALA A 256 7.18 -2.25 -17.74
C ALA A 256 8.63 -2.39 -17.24
N ARG A 257 9.29 -1.26 -16.90
CA ARG A 257 10.64 -1.30 -16.35
C ARG A 257 10.67 -1.95 -14.95
N ALA A 258 9.69 -1.69 -14.11
CA ALA A 258 9.59 -2.35 -12.80
C ALA A 258 9.56 -3.89 -12.95
N ARG A 259 8.83 -4.41 -13.93
CA ARG A 259 8.77 -5.85 -14.24
C ARG A 259 10.06 -6.37 -14.83
N THR A 260 10.56 -5.73 -15.88
CA THR A 260 11.67 -6.25 -16.71
C THR A 260 13.04 -6.08 -16.08
N GLN A 261 13.19 -5.18 -15.10
CA GLN A 261 14.43 -5.02 -14.33
C GLN A 261 14.24 -5.49 -12.89
N PHE A 262 13.44 -4.79 -12.09
CA PHE A 262 13.41 -5.06 -10.65
C PHE A 262 12.83 -6.42 -10.31
N LEU A 263 11.67 -6.79 -10.84
CA LEU A 263 11.10 -8.11 -10.58
C LEU A 263 11.95 -9.22 -11.18
N ARG A 264 12.36 -9.08 -12.43
CA ARG A 264 13.18 -10.08 -13.13
C ARG A 264 14.52 -10.32 -12.45
N ASP A 265 15.23 -9.26 -12.06
CA ASP A 265 16.63 -9.33 -11.65
C ASP A 265 16.77 -9.54 -10.14
N ILE A 266 15.93 -8.90 -9.31
CA ILE A 266 15.94 -9.04 -7.84
C ILE A 266 15.09 -10.23 -7.38
N GLY A 267 13.98 -10.52 -8.09
CA GLY A 267 13.28 -11.79 -7.95
C GLY A 267 12.25 -11.88 -6.82
N ALA A 268 11.79 -10.76 -6.25
CA ALA A 268 10.75 -10.77 -5.23
C ALA A 268 9.34 -11.03 -5.81
N SER A 269 9.17 -12.16 -6.49
CA SER A 269 7.93 -12.54 -7.17
C SER A 269 6.88 -13.08 -6.21
N LEU A 270 5.61 -12.79 -6.51
CA LEU A 270 4.48 -13.34 -5.78
C LEU A 270 4.19 -14.78 -6.22
N SER A 271 3.98 -15.68 -5.26
CA SER A 271 3.52 -17.06 -5.56
C SER A 271 2.13 -17.03 -6.20
N PRO A 272 1.87 -17.82 -7.27
CA PRO A 272 0.53 -17.96 -7.86
C PRO A 272 -0.53 -18.42 -6.84
N PHE A 273 -0.15 -19.25 -5.89
CA PHE A 273 -1.05 -19.68 -4.81
C PHE A 273 -1.44 -18.51 -3.89
N ASN A 274 -0.47 -17.66 -3.51
CA ASN A 274 -0.76 -16.45 -2.75
C ASN A 274 -1.62 -15.46 -3.56
N ALA A 275 -1.36 -15.33 -4.86
CA ALA A 275 -2.18 -14.49 -5.74
C ALA A 275 -3.64 -14.97 -5.75
N PHE A 276 -3.87 -16.30 -5.83
CA PHE A 276 -5.20 -16.88 -5.75
C PHE A 276 -5.90 -16.59 -4.42
N LEU A 277 -5.21 -16.78 -3.28
CA LEU A 277 -5.78 -16.50 -1.96
C LEU A 277 -6.13 -15.00 -1.81
N ILE A 278 -5.30 -14.11 -2.31
CA ILE A 278 -5.54 -12.67 -2.30
C ILE A 278 -6.74 -12.31 -3.19
N LEU A 279 -6.87 -12.94 -4.37
CA LEU A 279 -8.02 -12.75 -5.26
C LEU A 279 -9.36 -13.06 -4.57
N LEU A 280 -9.42 -14.11 -3.75
CA LEU A 280 -10.62 -14.40 -2.94
C LEU A 280 -10.95 -13.25 -1.99
N GLY A 281 -9.93 -12.64 -1.40
CA GLY A 281 -10.11 -11.44 -0.56
C GLY A 281 -10.61 -10.22 -1.37
N VAL A 282 -10.08 -10.00 -2.56
CA VAL A 282 -10.49 -8.90 -3.44
C VAL A 282 -11.98 -8.97 -3.79
N GLU A 283 -12.49 -10.16 -4.04
CA GLU A 283 -13.90 -10.35 -4.43
C GLU A 283 -14.91 -9.85 -3.38
N THR A 284 -14.52 -9.85 -2.10
CA THR A 284 -15.35 -9.38 -0.98
C THR A 284 -14.87 -8.07 -0.36
N LEU A 285 -13.94 -7.37 -0.99
CA LEU A 285 -13.28 -6.19 -0.43
C LEU A 285 -14.28 -5.09 -0.05
N GLU A 286 -15.24 -4.77 -0.92
CA GLU A 286 -16.28 -3.76 -0.66
C GLU A 286 -17.10 -4.10 0.61
N LEU A 287 -17.58 -5.33 0.69
CA LEU A 287 -18.39 -5.79 1.83
C LEU A 287 -17.62 -5.71 3.13
N ARG A 288 -16.36 -6.14 3.11
CA ARG A 288 -15.50 -6.11 4.30
C ARG A 288 -15.16 -4.69 4.71
N MET A 289 -14.71 -3.82 3.78
CA MET A 289 -14.32 -2.45 4.11
C MET A 289 -15.48 -1.62 4.64
N LYS A 290 -16.70 -1.84 4.12
CA LYS A 290 -17.90 -1.22 4.66
C LYS A 290 -18.12 -1.65 6.11
N LYS A 291 -18.13 -2.95 6.39
CA LYS A 291 -18.34 -3.48 7.75
C LYS A 291 -17.22 -3.07 8.72
N HIS A 292 -15.97 -3.12 8.27
CA HIS A 292 -14.81 -2.62 9.02
C HIS A 292 -15.00 -1.16 9.47
N SER A 293 -15.37 -0.28 8.54
CA SER A 293 -15.55 1.16 8.83
C SER A 293 -16.74 1.43 9.75
N GLU A 294 -17.85 0.72 9.56
CA GLU A 294 -19.05 0.80 10.42
C GLU A 294 -18.71 0.38 11.86
N ASN A 295 -18.04 -0.75 12.02
CA ASN A 295 -17.62 -1.25 13.33
C ASN A 295 -16.62 -0.30 14.01
N ALA A 296 -15.62 0.18 13.25
CA ALA A 296 -14.61 1.09 13.78
C ALA A 296 -15.20 2.40 14.30
N LEU A 297 -16.16 2.99 13.58
CA LEU A 297 -16.84 4.20 14.03
C LEU A 297 -17.60 3.97 15.34
N LYS A 298 -18.41 2.91 15.44
CA LYS A 298 -19.14 2.57 16.66
C LYS A 298 -18.24 2.33 17.86
N ILE A 299 -17.12 1.63 17.66
CA ILE A 299 -16.11 1.38 18.71
C ILE A 299 -15.43 2.67 19.11
N ALA A 300 -15.08 3.54 18.16
CA ALA A 300 -14.47 4.84 18.45
C ALA A 300 -15.40 5.74 19.27
N GLU A 301 -16.69 5.80 18.92
CA GLU A 301 -17.72 6.54 19.68
C GLU A 301 -17.89 5.98 21.09
N TYR A 302 -17.95 4.67 21.25
CA TYR A 302 -18.01 4.00 22.56
C TYR A 302 -16.78 4.34 23.43
N LEU A 303 -15.57 4.19 22.88
CA LEU A 303 -14.34 4.49 23.60
C LEU A 303 -14.24 5.97 23.99
N LYS A 304 -14.72 6.88 23.14
CA LYS A 304 -14.74 8.32 23.42
C LYS A 304 -15.59 8.67 24.66
N GLY A 305 -16.67 7.93 24.90
CA GLY A 305 -17.51 8.07 26.10
C GLY A 305 -17.01 7.32 27.33
N HIS A 306 -15.95 6.52 27.22
CA HIS A 306 -15.54 5.63 28.30
C HIS A 306 -14.67 6.35 29.36
N PRO A 307 -14.99 6.29 30.68
CA PRO A 307 -14.34 7.09 31.74
C PRO A 307 -12.86 6.78 31.96
N LYS A 308 -12.36 5.61 31.55
CA LYS A 308 -10.95 5.20 31.65
C LYS A 308 -10.12 5.52 30.40
N VAL A 309 -10.73 6.03 29.33
CA VAL A 309 -10.05 6.44 28.09
C VAL A 309 -9.58 7.88 28.21
N THR A 310 -8.38 8.18 27.76
CA THR A 310 -7.78 9.52 27.77
C THR A 310 -7.98 10.27 26.48
N PHE A 311 -7.90 9.57 25.34
CA PHE A 311 -8.16 10.10 24.01
C PHE A 311 -8.58 8.95 23.06
N VAL A 312 -9.25 9.30 21.97
CA VAL A 312 -9.51 8.39 20.84
C VAL A 312 -9.11 9.11 19.57
N ASN A 313 -8.29 8.48 18.75
CA ASN A 313 -7.86 8.98 17.45
C ASN A 313 -8.43 8.07 16.36
N TYR A 314 -9.38 8.59 15.58
CA TYR A 314 -10.03 7.91 14.47
C TYR A 314 -10.51 8.94 13.43
N PRO A 315 -10.17 8.78 12.14
CA PRO A 315 -10.48 9.78 11.11
C PRO A 315 -11.97 10.09 10.93
N GLY A 316 -12.85 9.20 11.38
CA GLY A 316 -14.31 9.39 11.33
C GLY A 316 -14.90 10.19 12.48
N LEU A 317 -14.14 10.57 13.49
CA LEU A 317 -14.60 11.42 14.59
C LEU A 317 -14.46 12.91 14.23
N SER A 318 -15.46 13.72 14.57
CA SER A 318 -15.49 15.14 14.21
C SER A 318 -14.41 16.01 14.86
N ASP A 319 -13.78 15.52 15.93
CA ASP A 319 -12.67 16.17 16.62
C ASP A 319 -11.29 15.67 16.16
N HIS A 320 -11.23 14.75 15.18
CA HIS A 320 -9.97 14.37 14.57
C HIS A 320 -9.36 15.56 13.80
N PRO A 321 -8.04 15.85 13.95
CA PRO A 321 -7.41 17.01 13.32
C PRO A 321 -7.62 17.11 11.80
N HIS A 322 -7.70 15.97 11.12
CA HIS A 322 -7.89 15.89 9.67
C HIS A 322 -9.30 15.42 9.27
N TYR A 323 -10.32 15.59 10.11
CA TYR A 323 -11.68 15.15 9.83
C TYR A 323 -12.22 15.69 8.49
N ASN A 324 -12.01 16.97 8.22
CA ASN A 324 -12.45 17.60 6.97
C ASN A 324 -11.79 16.97 5.73
N ARG A 325 -10.50 16.61 5.81
CA ARG A 325 -9.80 15.87 4.75
C ARG A 325 -10.34 14.47 4.60
N ALA A 326 -10.59 13.77 5.72
CA ALA A 326 -11.22 12.47 5.71
C ALA A 326 -12.58 12.51 5.01
N GLN A 327 -13.43 13.47 5.33
CA GLN A 327 -14.73 13.66 4.66
C GLN A 327 -14.59 14.03 3.18
N LYS A 328 -13.56 14.82 2.81
CA LYS A 328 -13.29 15.17 1.42
C LYS A 328 -12.93 13.94 0.60
N TYR A 329 -12.06 13.07 1.09
CA TYR A 329 -11.47 11.98 0.33
C TYR A 329 -12.17 10.64 0.51
N PHE A 330 -12.62 10.30 1.70
CA PHE A 330 -13.15 8.97 2.02
C PHE A 330 -14.68 8.94 1.99
N LYS A 331 -15.26 8.67 0.82
CA LYS A 331 -16.72 8.71 0.62
C LYS A 331 -17.44 7.46 1.12
N ASN A 332 -16.75 6.34 1.31
CA ASN A 332 -17.33 5.04 1.63
C ASN A 332 -17.03 4.57 3.06
N GLY A 333 -16.56 5.46 3.96
CA GLY A 333 -16.16 5.16 5.33
C GLY A 333 -14.74 5.59 5.62
N PHE A 334 -14.31 5.53 6.88
CA PHE A 334 -13.05 6.13 7.35
C PHE A 334 -11.98 5.09 7.73
N GLY A 335 -12.16 3.85 7.27
CA GLY A 335 -11.22 2.76 7.55
C GLY A 335 -11.47 2.07 8.89
N ALA A 336 -10.58 1.15 9.22
CA ALA A 336 -10.72 0.25 10.36
C ALA A 336 -9.64 0.44 11.44
N MET A 337 -8.74 1.38 11.23
CA MET A 337 -7.65 1.66 12.16
C MET A 337 -8.05 2.75 13.14
N LEU A 338 -7.91 2.51 14.42
CA LEU A 338 -8.05 3.52 15.46
C LEU A 338 -6.99 3.34 16.55
N THR A 339 -6.64 4.43 17.22
CA THR A 339 -5.80 4.41 18.40
C THR A 339 -6.49 5.11 19.56
N PHE A 340 -6.23 4.67 20.79
CA PHE A 340 -6.76 5.31 21.98
C PHE A 340 -5.78 5.19 23.14
N GLY A 341 -5.89 6.07 24.11
CA GLY A 341 -5.11 6.04 25.34
C GLY A 341 -5.94 5.60 26.52
N VAL A 342 -5.29 5.00 27.52
CA VAL A 342 -5.93 4.56 28.78
C VAL A 342 -5.32 5.22 30.00
N LYS A 343 -6.16 5.60 30.97
CA LYS A 343 -5.70 6.13 32.25
C LYS A 343 -4.85 5.10 32.99
N GLY A 344 -3.66 5.48 33.42
CA GLY A 344 -2.70 4.60 34.11
C GLY A 344 -1.52 4.16 33.24
N GLY A 345 -1.36 4.75 32.05
CA GLY A 345 -0.18 4.60 31.21
C GLY A 345 0.07 3.18 30.72
N ARG A 346 1.37 2.83 30.53
CA ARG A 346 1.84 1.57 29.98
C ARG A 346 1.27 0.33 30.69
N GLU A 347 1.23 0.33 32.03
CA GLU A 347 0.76 -0.84 32.80
C GLU A 347 -0.76 -1.05 32.66
N ALA A 348 -1.52 0.03 32.53
CA ALA A 348 -2.95 -0.08 32.22
C ALA A 348 -3.18 -0.59 30.81
N GLY A 349 -2.40 -0.10 29.82
CA GLY A 349 -2.43 -0.59 28.44
C GLY A 349 -2.18 -2.09 28.35
N LYS A 350 -1.17 -2.61 29.03
CA LYS A 350 -0.89 -4.06 29.09
C LYS A 350 -2.09 -4.85 29.64
N LYS A 351 -2.68 -4.38 30.75
CA LYS A 351 -3.85 -5.03 31.36
C LYS A 351 -5.05 -5.07 30.41
N VAL A 352 -5.27 -4.00 29.64
CA VAL A 352 -6.32 -3.99 28.62
C VAL A 352 -6.07 -5.08 27.58
N ILE A 353 -4.86 -5.16 27.04
CA ILE A 353 -4.49 -6.16 26.03
C ILE A 353 -4.65 -7.59 26.53
N GLU A 354 -4.22 -7.85 27.77
CA GLU A 354 -4.32 -9.18 28.40
C GLU A 354 -5.76 -9.53 28.80
N GLY A 355 -6.62 -8.53 28.98
CA GLY A 355 -8.00 -8.70 29.43
C GLY A 355 -9.02 -8.90 28.30
N VAL A 356 -8.74 -8.46 27.07
CA VAL A 356 -9.69 -8.58 25.95
C VAL A 356 -9.76 -10.02 25.44
N LYS A 357 -10.95 -10.46 25.01
CA LYS A 357 -11.18 -11.86 24.59
C LYS A 357 -11.37 -12.01 23.09
N ILE A 358 -11.99 -11.03 22.43
CA ILE A 358 -12.28 -11.06 20.99
C ILE A 358 -11.05 -10.63 20.18
N PHE A 359 -10.36 -9.58 20.63
CA PHE A 359 -9.19 -9.07 19.96
C PHE A 359 -7.99 -10.01 20.05
N SER A 360 -7.39 -10.32 18.93
CA SER A 360 -6.13 -11.07 18.91
C SER A 360 -4.94 -10.12 19.12
N HIS A 361 -4.11 -10.42 20.12
CA HIS A 361 -2.87 -9.66 20.37
C HIS A 361 -1.76 -10.12 19.44
N LEU A 362 -1.51 -9.38 18.38
CA LEU A 362 -0.48 -9.68 17.39
C LEU A 362 -0.11 -8.44 16.54
N ALA A 363 1.04 -8.51 15.87
CA ALA A 363 1.58 -7.43 15.04
C ALA A 363 1.08 -7.55 13.59
N ASN A 364 -0.21 -7.33 13.34
CA ASN A 364 -0.78 -7.22 12.01
C ASN A 364 -1.90 -6.16 11.99
N VAL A 365 -2.47 -5.91 10.81
CA VAL A 365 -3.65 -5.07 10.59
C VAL A 365 -4.42 -5.59 9.37
N GLY A 366 -5.70 -5.22 9.25
CA GLY A 366 -6.49 -5.51 8.05
C GLY A 366 -6.99 -6.94 7.93
N ASP A 367 -7.01 -7.68 9.03
CA ASP A 367 -7.65 -9.00 9.10
C ASP A 367 -9.16 -8.84 9.30
N ALA A 368 -9.94 -9.82 8.84
CA ALA A 368 -11.38 -9.93 9.12
C ALA A 368 -11.66 -10.05 10.63
N LYS A 369 -10.69 -10.53 11.41
CA LYS A 369 -10.72 -10.58 12.86
C LYS A 369 -10.11 -9.32 13.46
N SER A 370 -10.67 -8.83 14.56
CA SER A 370 -10.16 -7.66 15.28
C SER A 370 -8.82 -7.95 15.97
N LEU A 371 -7.89 -7.01 15.81
CA LEU A 371 -6.53 -7.11 16.33
C LEU A 371 -6.22 -5.94 17.26
N ILE A 372 -5.40 -6.21 18.27
CA ILE A 372 -4.97 -5.22 19.28
C ILE A 372 -3.46 -5.31 19.51
N ILE A 373 -2.82 -4.17 19.71
CA ILE A 373 -1.40 -4.10 20.08
C ILE A 373 -1.12 -2.85 20.90
N HIS A 374 -0.11 -2.93 21.78
CA HIS A 374 0.45 -1.79 22.51
C HIS A 374 1.78 -1.39 21.88
N PRO A 375 1.83 -0.37 21.00
CA PRO A 375 3.02 -0.04 20.23
C PRO A 375 4.26 0.22 21.08
N ALA A 376 4.15 0.98 22.17
CA ALA A 376 5.27 1.32 23.05
C ALA A 376 5.95 0.09 23.69
N SER A 377 5.25 -1.03 23.88
CA SER A 377 5.82 -2.27 24.42
C SER A 377 6.20 -3.30 23.35
N THR A 378 5.90 -3.06 22.07
CA THR A 378 6.06 -4.05 21.00
C THR A 378 6.75 -3.46 19.78
N THR A 379 5.99 -2.90 18.85
CA THR A 379 6.50 -2.42 17.54
C THR A 379 7.46 -1.23 17.66
N HIS A 380 7.43 -0.50 18.75
CA HIS A 380 8.27 0.68 19.02
C HIS A 380 9.07 0.54 20.33
N SER A 381 9.21 -0.68 20.85
CA SER A 381 9.88 -0.95 22.15
C SER A 381 11.36 -0.56 22.18
N GLN A 382 11.98 -0.36 21.03
CA GLN A 382 13.39 0.05 20.90
C GLN A 382 13.58 1.57 21.01
N LEU A 383 12.48 2.37 20.93
CA LEU A 383 12.51 3.82 21.01
C LEU A 383 12.45 4.27 22.47
N ASN A 384 13.19 5.33 22.78
CA ASN A 384 13.05 6.02 24.07
C ASN A 384 11.78 6.91 24.08
N SER A 385 11.42 7.49 25.24
CA SER A 385 10.19 8.26 25.40
C SER A 385 10.10 9.49 24.47
N GLU A 386 11.21 10.14 24.16
CA GLU A 386 11.25 11.28 23.24
C GLU A 386 11.05 10.84 21.78
N GLU A 387 11.68 9.74 21.41
CA GLU A 387 11.53 9.13 20.07
C GLU A 387 10.11 8.58 19.86
N LEU A 388 9.51 7.98 20.89
CA LEU A 388 8.12 7.54 20.87
C LEU A 388 7.17 8.70 20.59
N LEU A 389 7.32 9.84 21.28
CA LEU A 389 6.50 11.03 21.07
C LEU A 389 6.66 11.59 19.65
N LYS A 390 7.89 11.63 19.12
CA LYS A 390 8.15 12.03 17.73
C LYS A 390 7.50 11.08 16.72
N ALA A 391 7.39 9.80 17.05
CA ALA A 391 6.67 8.82 16.23
C ALA A 391 5.14 8.86 16.43
N GLY A 392 4.62 9.76 17.26
CA GLY A 392 3.19 9.84 17.58
C GLY A 392 2.67 8.72 18.49
N VAL A 393 3.56 8.09 19.25
CA VAL A 393 3.25 6.98 20.18
C VAL A 393 3.41 7.47 21.61
N THR A 394 2.31 7.49 22.37
CA THR A 394 2.35 7.72 23.82
C THR A 394 2.46 6.40 24.58
N GLU A 395 2.90 6.48 25.84
CA GLU A 395 3.07 5.30 26.70
C GLU A 395 1.76 4.54 27.01
N ASP A 396 0.63 5.21 26.85
CA ASP A 396 -0.71 4.68 27.09
C ASP A 396 -1.46 4.30 25.82
N LEU A 397 -0.82 4.46 24.62
CA LEU A 397 -1.46 4.26 23.34
C LEU A 397 -1.68 2.79 23.03
N ILE A 398 -2.91 2.45 22.73
CA ILE A 398 -3.32 1.15 22.19
C ILE A 398 -3.79 1.35 20.73
N ARG A 399 -3.36 0.48 19.83
CA ARG A 399 -3.82 0.46 18.43
C ARG A 399 -4.73 -0.72 18.20
N LEU A 400 -5.88 -0.46 17.57
CA LEU A 400 -6.82 -1.46 17.12
C LEU A 400 -6.87 -1.50 15.59
N SER A 401 -6.98 -2.71 15.04
CA SER A 401 -7.43 -2.97 13.69
C SER A 401 -8.77 -3.69 13.80
N ILE A 402 -9.85 -2.97 13.53
CA ILE A 402 -11.19 -3.47 13.77
C ILE A 402 -11.61 -4.42 12.66
N GLY A 403 -12.12 -5.58 13.03
CA GLY A 403 -12.60 -6.63 12.15
C GLY A 403 -14.07 -6.44 11.73
N ILE A 404 -14.63 -7.54 11.24
CA ILE A 404 -16.02 -7.58 10.72
C ILE A 404 -16.97 -8.36 11.63
N GLU A 405 -16.58 -8.63 12.87
CA GLU A 405 -17.41 -9.29 13.88
C GLU A 405 -18.71 -8.51 14.14
N ASP A 406 -19.63 -9.10 14.87
CA ASP A 406 -20.80 -8.37 15.37
C ASP A 406 -20.33 -7.34 16.41
N VAL A 407 -20.67 -6.07 16.18
CA VAL A 407 -20.16 -4.97 17.02
C VAL A 407 -20.71 -5.04 18.46
N ASP A 408 -21.86 -5.65 18.68
CA ASP A 408 -22.46 -5.75 20.00
C ASP A 408 -21.71 -6.73 20.91
N ASP A 409 -20.94 -7.66 20.33
CA ASP A 409 -20.08 -8.58 21.08
C ASP A 409 -18.86 -7.89 21.70
N PHE A 410 -18.46 -6.71 21.22
CA PHE A 410 -17.32 -5.97 21.78
C PHE A 410 -17.62 -5.30 23.14
N ASN A 411 -18.88 -4.95 23.41
CA ASN A 411 -19.25 -4.24 24.64
C ASN A 411 -18.87 -4.95 25.96
N PRO A 412 -18.98 -6.28 26.08
CA PRO A 412 -18.49 -6.99 27.28
C PRO A 412 -16.95 -7.04 27.39
N GLY A 413 -16.24 -6.92 26.27
CA GLY A 413 -14.79 -7.06 26.20
C GLY A 413 -14.01 -5.83 26.67
N PHE A 414 -14.64 -4.65 26.72
CA PHE A 414 -14.05 -3.39 27.18
C PHE A 414 -14.56 -2.94 28.56
N ARG A 415 -15.31 -3.76 29.29
CA ARG A 415 -15.83 -3.46 30.65
C ARG A 415 -14.81 -3.67 31.75
#